data_fec602f75bfad3a04715d3b61159dbd8
#
_entry.id   fec602f75bfad3a04715d3b61159dbd8
#
_cell.length_a   1.000
_cell.length_b   1.000
_cell.length_c   1.000
_cell.angle_alpha   90.00
_cell.angle_beta   90.00
_cell.angle_gamma   90.00
#
_symmetry.space_group_name_H-M   'P 1'
#
loop_
_entity.id
_entity.type
_entity.pdbx_description
1 polymer ?
#
loop_
_entity_poly.entity_id
_entity_poly.type
_entity_poly.pdbx_seq_one_letter_code
_entity_poly.pdbx_strand_id
1 'polypeptide(L)'
;MIKEKISDVQSGYDLVADEYARRISDELRHKALDCRLLDRFAESVRNSGIACDLGCGPGHIARYLHGRGIQVCGMDLSRGMVERARRLNPEIEFNQGDMRTLPVRDNTWAGIAAFYAIVHLPLPELDRSLREMMRVLAPGGRLLLSFHIGEDTAQIESLWESGAALEFHFFRVSTVRGSIERAGFEIEEIIERDPYAPEVEYQSRRAYIFAQKPATKTTSA
;
A
#
# COMPACT_ATOMS: atom_id res chain seq x y z
N MET A 1 9.47 22.40 4.72
CA MET A 1 10.13 21.14 5.09
C MET A 1 9.38 19.91 4.57
N ILE A 2 8.07 19.73 4.81
CA ILE A 2 7.31 18.53 4.35
C ILE A 2 7.26 18.42 2.81
N LYS A 3 7.14 19.53 2.07
CA LYS A 3 7.14 19.51 0.59
C LYS A 3 8.45 19.03 -0.04
N GLU A 4 9.61 19.36 0.55
CA GLU A 4 10.92 18.90 0.06
C GLU A 4 11.11 17.39 0.25
N LYS A 5 10.77 16.85 1.42
CA LYS A 5 10.87 15.39 1.65
C LYS A 5 10.03 14.54 0.71
N ILE A 6 8.89 15.04 0.25
CA ILE A 6 8.01 14.31 -0.69
C ILE A 6 8.57 14.33 -2.11
N SER A 7 9.14 15.46 -2.52
CA SER A 7 9.87 15.57 -3.78
C SER A 7 11.00 14.53 -3.83
N ASP A 8 11.69 14.31 -2.71
CA ASP A 8 12.77 13.33 -2.60
C ASP A 8 12.29 11.89 -2.78
N VAL A 9 11.18 11.48 -2.16
CA VAL A 9 10.59 10.13 -2.32
C VAL A 9 10.14 9.91 -3.76
N GLN A 10 9.39 10.84 -4.34
CA GLN A 10 8.93 10.75 -5.72
C GLN A 10 10.12 10.66 -6.68
N SER A 11 11.05 11.60 -6.60
CA SER A 11 12.22 11.66 -7.47
C SER A 11 13.12 10.44 -7.31
N GLY A 12 13.26 9.94 -6.08
CA GLY A 12 14.02 8.71 -5.81
C GLY A 12 13.43 7.49 -6.50
N TYR A 13 12.11 7.31 -6.42
CA TYR A 13 11.44 6.21 -7.11
C TYR A 13 11.34 6.39 -8.62
N ASP A 14 11.22 7.62 -9.13
CA ASP A 14 11.29 7.91 -10.56
C ASP A 14 12.64 7.47 -11.14
N LEU A 15 13.73 7.71 -10.40
CA LEU A 15 15.08 7.34 -10.81
C LEU A 15 15.30 5.82 -10.89
N VAL A 16 14.69 5.05 -9.99
CA VAL A 16 14.92 3.60 -9.87
C VAL A 16 13.80 2.74 -10.46
N ALA A 17 12.80 3.33 -11.10
CA ALA A 17 11.57 2.63 -11.51
C ALA A 17 11.84 1.35 -12.34
N ASP A 18 12.80 1.38 -13.27
CA ASP A 18 13.14 0.24 -14.10
C ASP A 18 13.82 -0.88 -13.30
N GLU A 19 14.79 -0.53 -12.47
CA GLU A 19 15.51 -1.48 -11.62
C GLU A 19 14.59 -2.05 -10.53
N TYR A 20 13.74 -1.20 -9.95
CA TYR A 20 12.74 -1.62 -8.97
C TYR A 20 11.79 -2.66 -9.58
N ALA A 21 11.24 -2.38 -10.76
CA ALA A 21 10.36 -3.31 -11.45
C ALA A 21 11.04 -4.66 -11.72
N ARG A 22 12.30 -4.63 -12.17
CA ARG A 22 13.09 -5.84 -12.44
C ARG A 22 13.27 -6.71 -11.20
N ARG A 23 13.43 -6.11 -10.01
CA ARG A 23 13.67 -6.84 -8.75
C ARG A 23 12.38 -7.32 -8.08
N ILE A 24 11.30 -6.53 -8.16
CA ILE A 24 10.11 -6.72 -7.33
C ILE A 24 8.97 -7.44 -8.07
N SER A 25 8.93 -7.41 -9.41
CA SER A 25 7.78 -7.93 -10.17
C SER A 25 7.40 -9.37 -9.89
N ASP A 26 8.34 -10.19 -9.46
CA ASP A 26 8.14 -11.63 -9.18
C ASP A 26 8.25 -11.99 -7.69
N GLU A 27 8.36 -11.00 -6.78
CA GLU A 27 8.62 -11.24 -5.36
C GLU A 27 7.57 -12.14 -4.67
N LEU A 28 6.31 -12.06 -5.11
CA LEU A 28 5.22 -12.88 -4.56
C LEU A 28 5.42 -14.38 -4.74
N ARG A 29 6.25 -14.81 -5.70
CA ARG A 29 6.57 -16.24 -5.89
C ARG A 29 7.22 -16.88 -4.66
N HIS A 30 7.88 -16.08 -3.83
CA HIS A 30 8.59 -16.52 -2.64
C HIS A 30 7.92 -16.07 -1.33
N LYS A 31 6.74 -15.43 -1.41
CA LYS A 31 6.03 -14.85 -0.28
C LYS A 31 4.64 -15.48 -0.09
N ALA A 32 4.62 -16.74 0.35
CA ALA A 32 3.40 -17.54 0.45
C ALA A 32 2.34 -16.93 1.38
N LEU A 33 2.73 -16.29 2.49
CA LEU A 33 1.77 -15.62 3.37
C LEU A 33 1.15 -14.41 2.69
N ASP A 34 1.98 -13.57 2.04
CA ASP A 34 1.51 -12.38 1.31
C ASP A 34 0.47 -12.78 0.25
N CYS A 35 0.72 -13.87 -0.50
CA CYS A 35 -0.25 -14.42 -1.45
C CYS A 35 -1.57 -14.81 -0.78
N ARG A 36 -1.53 -15.54 0.35
CA ARG A 36 -2.77 -15.92 1.07
C ARG A 36 -3.55 -14.72 1.59
N LEU A 37 -2.85 -13.68 2.06
CA LEU A 37 -3.51 -12.46 2.54
C LEU A 37 -4.14 -11.67 1.39
N LEU A 38 -3.47 -11.61 0.24
CA LEU A 38 -4.01 -11.02 -0.98
C LEU A 38 -5.20 -11.83 -1.53
N ASP A 39 -5.16 -13.16 -1.47
CA ASP A 39 -6.29 -14.02 -1.85
C ASP A 39 -7.51 -13.75 -0.96
N ARG A 40 -7.32 -13.68 0.36
CA ARG A 40 -8.38 -13.33 1.31
C ARG A 40 -8.94 -11.92 1.05
N PHE A 41 -8.07 -10.95 0.80
CA PHE A 41 -8.50 -9.60 0.43
C PHE A 41 -9.34 -9.62 -0.85
N ALA A 42 -8.86 -10.32 -1.89
CA ALA A 42 -9.57 -10.48 -3.15
C ALA A 42 -10.99 -11.06 -2.94
N GLU A 43 -11.12 -12.11 -2.13
CA GLU A 43 -12.40 -12.69 -1.80
C GLU A 43 -13.33 -11.71 -1.08
N SER A 44 -12.79 -10.91 -0.15
CA SER A 44 -13.57 -9.97 0.65
C SER A 44 -14.15 -8.79 -0.15
N VAL A 45 -13.54 -8.45 -1.30
CA VAL A 45 -13.99 -7.35 -2.18
C VAL A 45 -14.63 -7.85 -3.48
N ARG A 46 -14.72 -9.17 -3.67
CA ARG A 46 -15.29 -9.78 -4.87
C ARG A 46 -16.72 -9.29 -5.11
N ASN A 47 -16.98 -8.79 -6.31
CA ASN A 47 -18.28 -8.23 -6.72
C ASN A 47 -18.77 -6.99 -5.94
N SER A 48 -17.88 -6.37 -5.13
CA SER A 48 -18.23 -5.19 -4.34
C SER A 48 -17.88 -3.87 -5.03
N GLY A 49 -17.12 -3.92 -6.13
CA GLY A 49 -16.65 -2.77 -6.88
C GLY A 49 -15.15 -2.82 -7.15
N ILE A 50 -14.57 -1.66 -7.44
CA ILE A 50 -13.14 -1.53 -7.78
C ILE A 50 -12.31 -1.52 -6.49
N ALA A 51 -11.24 -2.31 -6.42
CA ALA A 51 -10.20 -2.18 -5.42
C ALA A 51 -9.03 -1.33 -5.95
N CYS A 52 -8.27 -0.72 -5.04
CA CYS A 52 -7.07 0.03 -5.39
C CYS A 52 -5.83 -0.62 -4.76
N ASP A 53 -4.80 -0.85 -5.56
CA ASP A 53 -3.43 -1.07 -5.11
C ASP A 53 -2.80 0.31 -4.89
N LEU A 54 -2.67 0.74 -3.63
CA LEU A 54 -2.24 2.08 -3.25
C LEU A 54 -0.76 2.09 -2.86
N GLY A 55 0.05 2.89 -3.56
CA GLY A 55 1.50 2.76 -3.58
C GLY A 55 1.93 1.55 -4.42
N CYS A 56 1.32 1.44 -5.61
CA CYS A 56 1.37 0.21 -6.43
C CYS A 56 2.76 -0.11 -7.01
N GLY A 57 3.70 0.84 -6.99
CA GLY A 57 4.98 0.65 -7.65
C GLY A 57 4.81 0.20 -9.10
N PRO A 58 5.50 -0.89 -9.55
CA PRO A 58 5.38 -1.41 -10.91
C PRO A 58 4.11 -2.24 -11.17
N GLY A 59 3.14 -2.27 -10.23
CA GLY A 59 1.83 -2.87 -10.39
C GLY A 59 1.76 -4.39 -10.18
N HIS A 60 2.71 -4.99 -9.50
CA HIS A 60 2.76 -6.45 -9.30
C HIS A 60 1.67 -6.95 -8.34
N ILE A 61 1.27 -6.16 -7.32
CA ILE A 61 0.14 -6.47 -6.43
C ILE A 61 -1.18 -6.30 -7.19
N ALA A 62 -1.35 -5.20 -7.94
CA ALA A 62 -2.52 -5.00 -8.79
C ALA A 62 -2.68 -6.15 -9.80
N ARG A 63 -1.59 -6.58 -10.46
CA ARG A 63 -1.59 -7.74 -11.38
C ARG A 63 -2.02 -9.01 -10.67
N TYR A 64 -1.52 -9.26 -9.47
CA TYR A 64 -1.90 -10.42 -8.68
C TYR A 64 -3.41 -10.43 -8.38
N LEU A 65 -3.93 -9.30 -7.90
CA LEU A 65 -5.35 -9.13 -7.59
C LEU A 65 -6.24 -9.25 -8.84
N HIS A 66 -5.83 -8.66 -9.96
CA HIS A 66 -6.51 -8.80 -11.26
C HIS A 66 -6.59 -10.27 -11.69
N GLY A 67 -5.52 -11.02 -11.52
CA GLY A 67 -5.48 -12.48 -11.78
C GLY A 67 -6.41 -13.30 -10.86
N ARG A 68 -6.92 -12.72 -9.76
CA ARG A 68 -7.97 -13.30 -8.89
C ARG A 68 -9.38 -12.90 -9.30
N GLY A 69 -9.52 -12.20 -10.43
CA GLY A 69 -10.80 -11.85 -11.02
C GLY A 69 -11.49 -10.67 -10.36
N ILE A 70 -10.75 -9.80 -9.65
CA ILE A 70 -11.29 -8.53 -9.13
C ILE A 70 -11.00 -7.38 -10.09
N GLN A 71 -11.92 -6.42 -10.14
CA GLN A 71 -11.64 -5.13 -10.75
C GLN A 71 -10.67 -4.35 -9.87
N VAL A 72 -9.51 -4.00 -10.40
CA VAL A 72 -8.46 -3.31 -9.65
C VAL A 72 -7.89 -2.16 -10.47
N CYS A 73 -7.56 -1.07 -9.79
CA CYS A 73 -6.71 0.00 -10.31
C CYS A 73 -5.46 0.13 -9.44
N GLY A 74 -4.44 0.84 -9.91
CA GLY A 74 -3.25 1.16 -9.13
C GLY A 74 -3.02 2.67 -9.03
N MET A 75 -2.45 3.10 -7.91
CA MET A 75 -2.05 4.49 -7.72
C MET A 75 -0.68 4.57 -7.03
N ASP A 76 0.20 5.42 -7.55
CA ASP A 76 1.52 5.66 -6.98
C ASP A 76 1.90 7.14 -7.04
N LEU A 77 2.75 7.59 -6.12
CA LEU A 77 3.28 8.94 -6.11
C LEU A 77 4.27 9.17 -7.26
N SER A 78 5.07 8.15 -7.58
CA SER A 78 6.09 8.19 -8.61
C SER A 78 5.46 8.02 -10.01
N ARG A 79 5.73 9.01 -10.86
CA ARG A 79 5.35 8.93 -12.28
C ARG A 79 6.07 7.80 -13.00
N GLY A 80 7.35 7.60 -12.71
CA GLY A 80 8.14 6.53 -13.28
C GLY A 80 7.58 5.14 -12.96
N MET A 81 7.13 4.92 -11.71
CA MET A 81 6.45 3.69 -11.31
C MET A 81 5.14 3.49 -12.07
N VAL A 82 4.29 4.52 -12.17
CA VAL A 82 3.02 4.46 -12.92
C VAL A 82 3.25 4.13 -14.40
N GLU A 83 4.23 4.78 -15.04
CA GLU A 83 4.56 4.49 -16.44
C GLU A 83 5.06 3.05 -16.62
N ARG A 84 5.82 2.54 -15.65
CA ARG A 84 6.27 1.13 -15.67
C ARG A 84 5.10 0.17 -15.42
N ALA A 85 4.22 0.45 -14.46
CA ALA A 85 3.04 -0.36 -14.17
C ALA A 85 2.13 -0.49 -15.40
N ARG A 86 1.87 0.59 -16.11
CA ARG A 86 1.08 0.60 -17.36
C ARG A 86 1.69 -0.25 -18.47
N ARG A 87 3.02 -0.22 -18.62
CA ARG A 87 3.72 -1.04 -19.62
C ARG A 87 3.66 -2.54 -19.29
N LEU A 88 3.77 -2.88 -18.02
CA LEU A 88 3.79 -4.27 -17.57
C LEU A 88 2.39 -4.90 -17.48
N ASN A 89 1.36 -4.08 -17.28
CA ASN A 89 -0.01 -4.54 -17.03
C ASN A 89 -1.00 -3.62 -17.79
N PRO A 90 -1.03 -3.67 -19.13
CA PRO A 90 -1.82 -2.75 -19.96
C PRO A 90 -3.34 -2.90 -19.78
N GLU A 91 -3.80 -3.97 -19.17
CA GLU A 91 -5.21 -4.26 -18.85
C GLU A 91 -5.69 -3.60 -17.55
N ILE A 92 -4.78 -3.01 -16.76
CA ILE A 92 -5.09 -2.37 -15.48
C ILE A 92 -4.89 -0.86 -15.59
N GLU A 93 -5.81 -0.11 -15.01
CA GLU A 93 -5.68 1.36 -14.94
C GLU A 93 -4.74 1.77 -13.81
N PHE A 94 -3.72 2.56 -14.14
CA PHE A 94 -2.76 3.12 -13.18
C PHE A 94 -2.74 4.64 -13.26
N ASN A 95 -2.83 5.31 -12.13
CA ASN A 95 -2.82 6.77 -12.04
C ASN A 95 -1.76 7.26 -11.05
N GLN A 96 -1.17 8.43 -11.36
CA GLN A 96 -0.32 9.11 -10.41
C GLN A 96 -1.18 9.78 -9.34
N GLY A 97 -0.81 9.63 -8.06
CA GLY A 97 -1.53 10.26 -6.96
C GLY A 97 -0.79 10.17 -5.63
N ASP A 98 -1.13 11.08 -4.75
CA ASP A 98 -0.61 11.16 -3.40
C ASP A 98 -1.67 10.61 -2.42
N MET A 99 -1.29 9.57 -1.66
CA MET A 99 -2.22 8.94 -0.70
C MET A 99 -2.68 9.87 0.43
N ARG A 100 -2.02 11.01 0.62
CA ARG A 100 -2.40 12.04 1.60
C ARG A 100 -3.48 12.99 1.07
N THR A 101 -3.77 12.94 -0.25
CA THR A 101 -4.79 13.77 -0.91
C THR A 101 -5.21 13.05 -2.18
N LEU A 102 -6.06 12.03 -2.02
CA LEU A 102 -6.48 11.17 -3.13
C LEU A 102 -7.44 11.93 -4.07
N PRO A 103 -7.15 11.99 -5.39
CA PRO A 103 -8.02 12.64 -6.38
C PRO A 103 -9.21 11.72 -6.73
N VAL A 104 -9.86 11.18 -5.72
CA VAL A 104 -10.93 10.18 -5.81
C VAL A 104 -12.12 10.66 -4.99
N ARG A 105 -13.32 10.44 -5.49
CA ARG A 105 -14.55 10.79 -4.76
C ARG A 105 -14.72 9.93 -3.52
N ASP A 106 -15.49 10.43 -2.56
CA ASP A 106 -15.88 9.68 -1.38
C ASP A 106 -16.61 8.39 -1.77
N ASN A 107 -16.40 7.34 -0.99
CA ASN A 107 -17.12 6.07 -1.11
C ASN A 107 -17.01 5.41 -2.51
N THR A 108 -15.84 5.50 -3.15
CA THR A 108 -15.63 5.00 -4.51
C THR A 108 -15.09 3.57 -4.55
N TRP A 109 -14.11 3.24 -3.67
CA TRP A 109 -13.42 1.97 -3.73
C TRP A 109 -14.03 0.93 -2.78
N ALA A 110 -14.18 -0.30 -3.27
CA ALA A 110 -14.59 -1.44 -2.45
C ALA A 110 -13.48 -1.93 -1.52
N GLY A 111 -12.22 -1.69 -1.89
CA GLY A 111 -11.07 -2.06 -1.08
C GLY A 111 -9.81 -1.30 -1.44
N ILE A 112 -8.88 -1.25 -0.49
CA ILE A 112 -7.53 -0.73 -0.66
C ILE A 112 -6.55 -1.80 -0.17
N ALA A 113 -5.61 -2.21 -1.02
CA ALA A 113 -4.40 -2.93 -0.64
C ALA A 113 -3.23 -1.94 -0.65
N ALA A 114 -2.58 -1.72 0.49
CA ALA A 114 -1.44 -0.81 0.62
C ALA A 114 -0.23 -1.61 1.17
N PHE A 115 0.49 -2.27 0.25
CA PHE A 115 1.61 -3.15 0.58
C PHE A 115 2.92 -2.36 0.65
N TYR A 116 3.45 -2.22 1.87
CA TYR A 116 4.68 -1.46 2.17
C TYR A 116 4.66 -0.02 1.63
N ALA A 117 3.47 0.54 1.41
CA ALA A 117 3.28 1.86 0.82
C ALA A 117 3.45 3.01 1.82
N ILE A 118 3.20 2.74 3.11
CA ILE A 118 3.25 3.77 4.17
C ILE A 118 4.66 4.02 4.73
N VAL A 119 5.64 3.26 4.30
CA VAL A 119 7.00 3.26 4.87
C VAL A 119 7.76 4.58 4.69
N HIS A 120 7.29 5.49 3.86
CA HIS A 120 7.88 6.82 3.66
C HIS A 120 7.11 7.95 4.36
N LEU A 121 6.07 7.60 5.12
CA LEU A 121 5.23 8.60 5.77
C LEU A 121 5.64 8.79 7.23
N PRO A 122 6.03 10.00 7.66
CA PRO A 122 6.09 10.31 9.08
C PRO A 122 4.68 10.20 9.70
N LEU A 123 4.60 9.95 11.00
CA LEU A 123 3.34 9.64 11.69
C LEU A 123 2.19 10.63 11.42
N PRO A 124 2.38 11.96 11.40
CA PRO A 124 1.30 12.89 11.08
C PRO A 124 0.73 12.70 9.66
N GLU A 125 1.59 12.34 8.70
CA GLU A 125 1.18 12.09 7.31
C GLU A 125 0.53 10.71 7.16
N LEU A 126 0.92 9.72 7.96
CA LEU A 126 0.23 8.42 8.06
C LEU A 126 -1.22 8.62 8.53
N ASP A 127 -1.45 9.39 9.60
CA ASP A 127 -2.78 9.72 10.10
C ASP A 127 -3.64 10.43 9.03
N ARG A 128 -3.03 11.31 8.25
CA ARG A 128 -3.70 12.00 7.13
C ARG A 128 -4.08 11.02 6.02
N SER A 129 -3.16 10.16 5.63
CA SER A 129 -3.37 9.16 4.58
C SER A 129 -4.46 8.15 4.94
N LEU A 130 -4.50 7.71 6.21
CA LEU A 130 -5.55 6.81 6.69
C LEU A 130 -6.94 7.48 6.68
N ARG A 131 -7.04 8.78 6.97
CA ARG A 131 -8.32 9.51 6.82
C ARG A 131 -8.75 9.60 5.35
N GLU A 132 -7.82 9.80 4.42
CA GLU A 132 -8.12 9.79 2.99
C GLU A 132 -8.56 8.39 2.52
N MET A 133 -7.86 7.33 2.95
CA MET A 133 -8.28 5.94 2.68
C MET A 133 -9.69 5.67 3.20
N MET A 134 -9.99 6.12 4.44
CA MET A 134 -11.33 6.03 5.03
C MET A 134 -12.38 6.79 4.20
N ARG A 135 -12.05 7.98 3.71
CA ARG A 135 -12.96 8.81 2.90
C ARG A 135 -13.33 8.12 1.59
N VAL A 136 -12.34 7.60 0.87
CA VAL A 136 -12.55 7.04 -0.48
C VAL A 136 -13.12 5.63 -0.49
N LEU A 137 -12.97 4.86 0.60
CA LEU A 137 -13.60 3.55 0.72
C LEU A 137 -15.11 3.67 0.83
N ALA A 138 -15.83 2.78 0.16
CA ALA A 138 -17.26 2.61 0.33
C ALA A 138 -17.60 2.10 1.73
N PRO A 139 -18.81 2.33 2.26
CA PRO A 139 -19.26 1.71 3.51
C PRO A 139 -19.11 0.17 3.44
N GLY A 140 -18.49 -0.42 4.45
CA GLY A 140 -18.10 -1.85 4.44
C GLY A 140 -16.85 -2.16 3.62
N GLY A 141 -16.24 -1.17 2.99
CA GLY A 141 -15.01 -1.33 2.19
C GLY A 141 -13.81 -1.80 3.01
N ARG A 142 -12.92 -2.54 2.38
CA ARG A 142 -11.82 -3.27 3.03
C ARG A 142 -10.49 -2.57 2.89
N LEU A 143 -9.70 -2.59 3.96
CA LEU A 143 -8.31 -2.16 3.97
C LEU A 143 -7.41 -3.35 4.30
N LEU A 144 -6.40 -3.60 3.48
CA LEU A 144 -5.27 -4.47 3.79
C LEU A 144 -4.00 -3.63 3.74
N LEU A 145 -3.38 -3.42 4.90
CA LEU A 145 -2.18 -2.62 5.07
C LEU A 145 -1.02 -3.51 5.48
N SER A 146 0.18 -3.33 4.91
CA SER A 146 1.40 -3.97 5.39
C SER A 146 2.54 -2.98 5.60
N PHE A 147 3.39 -3.27 6.59
CA PHE A 147 4.54 -2.42 6.96
C PHE A 147 5.62 -3.20 7.70
N HIS A 148 6.80 -2.57 7.82
CA HIS A 148 7.91 -3.06 8.61
C HIS A 148 7.73 -2.72 10.08
N ILE A 149 7.90 -3.72 10.96
CA ILE A 149 7.83 -3.52 12.42
C ILE A 149 9.17 -3.02 12.92
N GLY A 150 9.16 -1.96 13.73
CA GLY A 150 10.32 -1.38 14.38
C GLY A 150 9.99 -0.04 15.02
N GLU A 151 11.03 0.66 15.46
CA GLU A 151 10.93 1.96 16.12
C GLU A 151 11.79 3.02 15.43
N ASP A 152 12.67 2.56 14.54
CA ASP A 152 13.70 3.36 13.92
C ASP A 152 13.27 3.86 12.53
N THR A 153 13.99 4.87 12.08
CA THR A 153 13.97 5.32 10.70
C THR A 153 15.27 4.88 10.05
N ALA A 154 15.18 4.11 8.98
CA ALA A 154 16.34 3.75 8.17
C ALA A 154 16.51 4.73 7.02
N GLN A 155 17.70 5.32 6.91
CA GLN A 155 18.07 6.11 5.73
C GLN A 155 18.93 5.25 4.80
N ILE A 156 18.49 5.11 3.56
CA ILE A 156 19.26 4.48 2.50
C ILE A 156 19.80 5.60 1.62
N GLU A 157 21.11 5.84 1.70
CA GLU A 157 21.79 6.90 0.95
C GLU A 157 21.74 6.68 -0.56
N SER A 158 21.74 5.44 -1.00
CA SER A 158 21.65 5.09 -2.41
C SER A 158 21.01 3.72 -2.59
N LEU A 159 19.74 3.71 -2.98
CA LEU A 159 19.03 2.46 -3.24
C LEU A 159 19.67 1.77 -4.46
N TRP A 160 20.26 0.59 -4.22
CA TRP A 160 20.94 -0.20 -5.25
C TRP A 160 21.98 0.58 -6.08
N GLU A 161 22.77 1.42 -5.41
CA GLU A 161 23.83 2.25 -6.04
C GLU A 161 23.32 3.23 -7.11
N SER A 162 22.01 3.53 -7.09
CA SER A 162 21.37 4.41 -8.08
C SER A 162 21.55 5.91 -7.80
N GLY A 163 21.97 6.28 -6.59
CA GLY A 163 21.96 7.65 -6.09
C GLY A 163 20.60 8.10 -5.53
N ALA A 164 19.57 7.24 -5.55
CA ALA A 164 18.28 7.54 -4.94
C ALA A 164 18.38 7.39 -3.41
N ALA A 165 18.36 8.49 -2.69
CA ALA A 165 18.30 8.51 -1.25
C ALA A 165 16.83 8.40 -0.79
N LEU A 166 16.53 7.45 0.08
CA LEU A 166 15.18 7.21 0.59
C LEU A 166 15.20 7.00 2.10
N GLU A 167 14.20 7.57 2.77
CA GLU A 167 13.95 7.38 4.19
C GLU A 167 12.82 6.36 4.37
N PHE A 168 13.05 5.34 5.20
CA PHE A 168 12.07 4.31 5.53
C PHE A 168 11.73 4.37 7.01
N HIS A 169 10.46 4.52 7.32
CA HIS A 169 9.95 4.46 8.68
C HIS A 169 9.53 3.03 9.02
N PHE A 170 10.01 2.55 10.14
CA PHE A 170 9.52 1.35 10.80
C PHE A 170 8.51 1.77 11.87
N PHE A 171 7.46 0.98 12.06
CA PHE A 171 6.40 1.34 12.99
C PHE A 171 6.18 0.27 14.04
N ARG A 172 5.93 0.67 15.28
CA ARG A 172 5.32 -0.22 16.27
C ARG A 172 3.90 -0.56 15.80
N VAL A 173 3.51 -1.82 15.94
CA VAL A 173 2.14 -2.27 15.58
C VAL A 173 1.08 -1.46 16.34
N SER A 174 1.31 -1.17 17.62
CA SER A 174 0.41 -0.34 18.44
C SER A 174 0.22 1.08 17.90
N THR A 175 1.27 1.67 17.30
CA THR A 175 1.21 3.01 16.70
C THR A 175 0.30 3.01 15.47
N VAL A 176 0.52 2.08 14.54
CA VAL A 176 -0.30 1.98 13.32
C VAL A 176 -1.74 1.59 13.65
N ARG A 177 -1.93 0.65 14.59
CA ARG A 177 -3.25 0.30 15.14
C ARG A 177 -4.00 1.54 15.62
N GLY A 178 -3.38 2.35 16.48
CA GLY A 178 -4.01 3.56 17.01
C GLY A 178 -4.34 4.58 15.92
N SER A 179 -3.50 4.71 14.87
CA SER A 179 -3.77 5.57 13.71
C SER A 179 -4.97 5.09 12.90
N ILE A 180 -5.10 3.79 12.67
CA ILE A 180 -6.23 3.14 11.98
C ILE A 180 -7.54 3.37 12.75
N GLU A 181 -7.51 3.13 14.08
CA GLU A 181 -8.67 3.34 14.96
C GLU A 181 -9.08 4.83 15.00
N ARG A 182 -8.12 5.77 15.10
CA ARG A 182 -8.40 7.22 15.04
C ARG A 182 -8.98 7.67 13.70
N ALA A 183 -8.62 7.01 12.60
CA ALA A 183 -9.21 7.27 11.29
C ALA A 183 -10.65 6.75 11.16
N GLY A 184 -11.12 5.93 12.12
CA GLY A 184 -12.48 5.41 12.19
C GLY A 184 -12.67 4.00 11.61
N PHE A 185 -11.60 3.29 11.30
CA PHE A 185 -11.67 1.89 10.85
C PHE A 185 -11.95 0.93 12.00
N GLU A 186 -12.67 -0.14 11.69
CA GLU A 186 -12.80 -1.32 12.54
C GLU A 186 -11.72 -2.34 12.14
N ILE A 187 -10.80 -2.65 13.06
CA ILE A 187 -9.74 -3.63 12.83
C ILE A 187 -10.33 -5.03 12.98
N GLU A 188 -10.15 -5.88 11.98
CA GLU A 188 -10.59 -7.28 11.99
C GLU A 188 -9.49 -8.20 12.49
N GLU A 189 -8.25 -8.00 12.01
CA GLU A 189 -7.13 -8.87 12.36
C GLU A 189 -5.80 -8.14 12.18
N ILE A 190 -4.83 -8.49 13.05
CA ILE A 190 -3.43 -8.08 12.93
C ILE A 190 -2.59 -9.35 12.90
N ILE A 191 -1.76 -9.49 11.87
CA ILE A 191 -0.87 -10.62 11.65
C ILE A 191 0.55 -10.11 11.65
N GLU A 192 1.42 -10.73 12.43
CA GLU A 192 2.85 -10.44 12.46
C GLU A 192 3.65 -11.66 12.01
N ARG A 193 4.75 -11.43 11.34
CA ARG A 193 5.70 -12.49 10.99
C ARG A 193 7.14 -12.04 11.05
N ASP A 194 8.02 -12.98 11.22
CA ASP A 194 9.45 -12.82 10.98
C ASP A 194 9.74 -12.72 9.47
N PRO A 195 10.89 -12.15 9.07
CA PRO A 195 11.25 -12.06 7.67
C PRO A 195 11.41 -13.46 7.04
N TYR A 196 11.17 -13.56 5.74
CA TYR A 196 11.65 -14.66 4.93
C TYR A 196 13.19 -14.63 4.86
N ALA A 197 13.80 -15.61 4.18
CA ALA A 197 15.25 -15.68 4.03
C ALA A 197 15.84 -14.39 3.40
N PRO A 198 17.10 -14.03 3.72
CA PRO A 198 17.73 -12.78 3.28
C PRO A 198 17.75 -12.57 1.76
N GLU A 199 17.76 -13.63 0.98
CA GLU A 199 17.69 -13.60 -0.48
C GLU A 199 16.28 -13.27 -1.02
N VAL A 200 15.26 -13.36 -0.17
CA VAL A 200 13.86 -13.09 -0.54
C VAL A 200 13.46 -11.66 -0.21
N GLU A 201 13.89 -11.17 0.98
CA GLU A 201 13.47 -9.83 1.42
C GLU A 201 14.40 -9.22 2.47
N TYR A 202 14.22 -7.91 2.68
CA TYR A 202 14.91 -7.19 3.74
C TYR A 202 14.58 -7.77 5.12
N GLN A 203 15.60 -7.89 5.99
CA GLN A 203 15.53 -8.59 7.27
C GLN A 203 14.93 -7.72 8.37
N SER A 204 13.59 -7.57 8.35
CA SER A 204 12.80 -6.97 9.42
C SER A 204 11.50 -7.75 9.61
N ARG A 205 10.93 -7.72 10.80
CA ARG A 205 9.59 -8.26 11.05
C ARG A 205 8.56 -7.46 10.27
N ARG A 206 7.45 -8.10 9.94
CA ARG A 206 6.34 -7.54 9.14
C ARG A 206 5.04 -7.59 9.92
N ALA A 207 4.19 -6.58 9.72
CA ALA A 207 2.81 -6.61 10.13
C ALA A 207 1.87 -6.43 8.94
N TYR A 208 0.72 -7.08 9.04
CA TYR A 208 -0.41 -6.95 8.13
C TYR A 208 -1.65 -6.66 8.95
N ILE A 209 -2.43 -5.68 8.55
CA ILE A 209 -3.66 -5.30 9.24
C ILE A 209 -4.81 -5.36 8.25
N PHE A 210 -5.80 -6.21 8.57
CA PHE A 210 -7.12 -6.18 7.96
C PHE A 210 -8.02 -5.26 8.75
N ALA A 211 -8.64 -4.32 8.07
CA ALA A 211 -9.61 -3.42 8.67
C ALA A 211 -10.74 -3.12 7.67
N GLN A 212 -11.86 -2.61 8.18
CA GLN A 212 -12.97 -2.20 7.33
C GLN A 212 -13.48 -0.81 7.70
N LYS A 213 -14.02 -0.12 6.73
CA LYS A 213 -14.86 1.04 6.96
C LYS A 213 -16.21 0.56 7.50
N PRO A 214 -16.70 1.09 8.64
CA PRO A 214 -18.01 0.71 9.15
C PRO A 214 -19.11 0.81 8.07
N ALA A 215 -19.97 -0.20 8.01
CA ALA A 215 -21.16 -0.11 7.17
C ALA A 215 -22.08 0.98 7.71
N THR A 216 -22.70 1.76 6.84
CA THR A 216 -23.68 2.75 7.27
C THR A 216 -24.82 2.00 8.00
N LYS A 217 -25.06 2.31 9.28
CA LYS A 217 -26.21 1.76 9.99
C LYS A 217 -27.46 2.22 9.24
N THR A 218 -28.16 1.31 8.59
CA THR A 218 -29.50 1.60 8.09
C THR A 218 -30.38 1.80 9.32
N THR A 219 -30.65 3.04 9.68
CA THR A 219 -31.65 3.35 10.69
C THR A 219 -33.00 2.93 10.09
N SER A 220 -33.47 1.75 10.46
CA SER A 220 -34.83 1.34 10.18
C SER A 220 -35.76 2.36 10.86
N ALA A 221 -36.43 3.16 10.07
CA ALA A 221 -37.50 4.06 10.51
C ALA A 221 -38.76 3.27 10.79
#